data_38ac620aea580b0a0c06cc0a10632a83
#
_entry.id   38ac620aea580b0a0c06cc0a10632a83
#
_cell.length_a   1.000
_cell.length_b   1.000
_cell.length_c   1.000
_cell.angle_alpha   90.00
_cell.angle_beta   90.00
_cell.angle_gamma   90.00
#
_symmetry.space_group_name_H-M   'P 1'
#
loop_
_entity.id
_entity.type
_entity.pdbx_description
1 polymer ?
#
loop_
_entity_poly.entity_id
_entity_poly.type
_entity_poly.pdbx_seq_one_letter_code
_entity_poly.pdbx_strand_id
1 'polypeptide(L)'
;FCVISQETPSEQARKAIEATAVRAGIAASDIFWIALGGVSQPAEELAAPSLLRLIEAIDPLCLVVTEQASARILSLAYNQPIKLDCCDGVLGRPCCAFVDFERMLQTDERKQRAWALLKEMLTRINAH
;
A
#
# COMPACT_ATOMS: atom_id res chain seq x y z
N PHE A 1 3.21 9.29 0.97
CA PHE A 1 3.15 7.88 1.34
C PHE A 1 1.72 7.54 1.74
N CYS A 2 1.09 6.65 1.01
CA CYS A 2 -0.31 6.28 1.21
C CYS A 2 -0.43 4.78 1.43
N VAL A 3 -1.13 4.37 2.49
CA VAL A 3 -1.36 2.97 2.82
C VAL A 3 -2.85 2.66 2.65
N ILE A 4 -3.16 1.67 1.83
CA ILE A 4 -4.53 1.29 1.48
C ILE A 4 -4.81 -0.09 2.06
N SER A 5 -5.88 -0.21 2.85
CA SER A 5 -6.28 -1.45 3.50
C SER A 5 -7.80 -1.58 3.55
N GLN A 6 -8.30 -2.81 3.74
CA GLN A 6 -9.74 -3.04 3.95
C GLN A 6 -10.16 -2.51 5.32
N GLU A 7 -9.40 -2.87 6.33
CA GLU A 7 -9.63 -2.42 7.70
C GLU A 7 -8.41 -1.68 8.21
N THR A 8 -8.57 -0.94 9.30
CA THR A 8 -7.44 -0.27 9.95
C THR A 8 -6.36 -1.29 10.27
N PRO A 9 -5.10 -1.07 9.82
CA PRO A 9 -4.02 -2.00 10.11
C PRO A 9 -3.81 -2.19 11.61
N SER A 10 -3.31 -3.36 11.99
CA SER A 10 -2.94 -3.62 13.39
C SER A 10 -1.85 -2.66 13.84
N GLU A 11 -1.69 -2.49 15.14
CA GLU A 11 -0.62 -1.67 15.69
C GLU A 11 0.76 -2.17 15.23
N GLN A 12 0.94 -3.48 15.19
CA GLN A 12 2.19 -4.08 14.70
C GLN A 12 2.48 -3.70 13.25
N ALA A 13 1.49 -3.82 12.37
CA ALA A 13 1.62 -3.46 10.95
C ALA A 13 1.88 -1.97 10.78
N ARG A 14 1.16 -1.14 11.51
CA ARG A 14 1.30 0.30 11.48
C ARG A 14 2.71 0.73 11.90
N LYS A 15 3.21 0.18 12.99
CA LYS A 15 4.57 0.49 13.47
C LYS A 15 5.64 0.05 12.48
N ALA A 16 5.46 -1.12 11.84
CA ALA A 16 6.40 -1.62 10.85
C ALA A 16 6.49 -0.69 9.64
N ILE A 17 5.35 -0.22 9.13
CA ILE A 17 5.30 0.69 7.99
C ILE A 17 5.86 2.06 8.38
N GLU A 18 5.47 2.60 9.52
CA GLU A 18 5.97 3.89 10.01
C GLU A 18 7.49 3.87 10.19
N ALA A 19 8.04 2.82 10.79
CA ALA A 19 9.47 2.69 11.02
C ALA A 19 10.24 2.69 9.70
N THR A 20 9.74 1.99 8.69
CA THR A 20 10.37 1.94 7.37
C THR A 20 10.33 3.29 6.69
N ALA A 21 9.20 3.99 6.74
CA ALA A 21 9.03 5.31 6.16
C ALA A 21 9.97 6.33 6.82
N VAL A 22 10.03 6.34 8.15
CA VAL A 22 10.88 7.26 8.91
C VAL A 22 12.37 7.06 8.57
N ARG A 23 12.81 5.81 8.42
CA ARG A 23 14.19 5.52 8.01
C ARG A 23 14.53 6.06 6.63
N ALA A 24 13.54 6.20 5.76
CA ALA A 24 13.70 6.76 4.42
C ALA A 24 13.53 8.28 4.39
N GLY A 25 13.33 8.92 5.54
CA GLY A 25 13.17 10.37 5.64
C GLY A 25 11.75 10.86 5.50
N ILE A 26 10.76 9.97 5.52
CA ILE A 26 9.34 10.32 5.45
C ILE A 26 8.79 10.41 6.88
N ALA A 27 8.26 11.57 7.27
CA ALA A 27 7.69 11.74 8.60
C ALA A 27 6.43 10.88 8.76
N ALA A 28 6.21 10.33 9.95
CA ALA A 28 5.02 9.53 10.24
C ALA A 28 3.73 10.32 9.97
N SER A 29 3.74 11.63 10.18
CA SER A 29 2.61 12.52 9.91
C SER A 29 2.31 12.69 8.42
N ASP A 30 3.23 12.31 7.54
CA ASP A 30 3.06 12.38 6.08
C ASP A 30 2.55 11.07 5.49
N ILE A 31 2.20 10.11 6.34
CA ILE A 31 1.60 8.85 5.92
C ILE A 31 0.08 8.98 5.98
N PHE A 32 -0.58 8.75 4.85
CA PHE A 32 -2.04 8.75 4.76
C PHE A 32 -2.55 7.32 4.82
N TRP A 33 -3.47 7.06 5.74
CA TRP A 33 -4.04 5.73 5.96
C TRP A 33 -5.46 5.70 5.42
N ILE A 34 -5.71 4.88 4.40
CA ILE A 34 -7.03 4.73 3.78
C ILE A 34 -7.58 3.35 4.10
N ALA A 35 -8.69 3.29 4.84
CA ALA A 35 -9.40 2.05 5.12
C ALA A 35 -10.66 2.00 4.25
N LEU A 36 -10.82 0.92 3.47
CA LEU A 36 -11.92 0.77 2.53
C LEU A 36 -13.19 0.17 3.15
N GLY A 37 -13.11 -0.27 4.42
CA GLY A 37 -14.28 -0.73 5.16
C GLY A 37 -14.80 -2.11 4.79
N GLY A 38 -13.92 -3.01 4.31
CA GLY A 38 -14.32 -4.37 3.99
C GLY A 38 -15.22 -4.47 2.77
N VAL A 39 -14.98 -3.64 1.75
CA VAL A 39 -15.79 -3.59 0.53
C VAL A 39 -15.71 -4.93 -0.22
N SER A 40 -16.87 -5.48 -0.56
CA SER A 40 -16.99 -6.71 -1.34
C SER A 40 -17.61 -6.46 -2.72
N GLN A 41 -17.48 -7.41 -3.65
CA GLN A 41 -18.15 -7.30 -4.93
C GLN A 41 -19.66 -7.33 -4.77
N PRO A 42 -20.46 -6.54 -5.52
CA PRO A 42 -20.07 -5.62 -6.59
C PRO A 42 -19.67 -4.22 -6.13
N ALA A 43 -19.65 -3.95 -4.82
CA ALA A 43 -19.36 -2.62 -4.28
C ALA A 43 -17.93 -2.15 -4.59
N GLU A 44 -17.03 -3.08 -4.97
CA GLU A 44 -15.66 -2.74 -5.38
C GLU A 44 -15.64 -1.79 -6.57
N GLU A 45 -16.52 -2.00 -7.54
CA GLU A 45 -16.62 -1.14 -8.72
C GLU A 45 -17.09 0.27 -8.36
N LEU A 46 -17.92 0.38 -7.31
CA LEU A 46 -18.40 1.67 -6.83
C LEU A 46 -17.35 2.40 -6.00
N ALA A 47 -16.50 1.65 -5.29
CA ALA A 47 -15.44 2.21 -4.46
C ALA A 47 -14.25 2.71 -5.28
N ALA A 48 -13.98 2.09 -6.44
CA ALA A 48 -12.79 2.39 -7.24
C ALA A 48 -12.70 3.86 -7.69
N PRO A 49 -13.75 4.51 -8.20
CA PRO A 49 -13.67 5.93 -8.58
C PRO A 49 -13.40 6.86 -7.39
N SER A 50 -13.93 6.53 -6.22
CA SER A 50 -13.69 7.32 -5.00
C SER A 50 -12.25 7.19 -4.54
N LEU A 51 -11.70 5.98 -4.60
CA LEU A 51 -10.30 5.72 -4.26
C LEU A 51 -9.37 6.47 -5.22
N LEU A 52 -9.66 6.43 -6.52
CA LEU A 52 -8.88 7.15 -7.53
C LEU A 52 -8.84 8.65 -7.22
N ARG A 53 -10.00 9.26 -6.96
CA ARG A 53 -10.07 10.69 -6.66
C ARG A 53 -9.30 11.04 -5.39
N LEU A 54 -9.38 10.20 -4.37
CA LEU A 54 -8.69 10.43 -3.11
C LEU A 54 -7.16 10.37 -3.30
N ILE A 55 -6.66 9.34 -3.99
CA ILE A 55 -5.23 9.20 -4.26
C ILE A 55 -4.71 10.37 -5.10
N GLU A 56 -5.43 10.75 -6.14
CA GLU A 56 -5.02 11.88 -6.98
C GLU A 56 -5.05 13.20 -6.22
N ALA A 57 -5.98 13.38 -5.29
CA ALA A 57 -6.04 14.56 -4.44
C ALA A 57 -4.88 14.62 -3.43
N ILE A 58 -4.50 13.49 -2.85
CA ILE A 58 -3.37 13.38 -1.91
C ILE A 58 -2.05 13.51 -2.67
N ASP A 59 -1.98 12.96 -3.88
CA ASP A 59 -0.79 12.91 -4.73
C ASP A 59 0.41 12.34 -3.97
N PRO A 60 0.32 11.09 -3.45
CA PRO A 60 1.40 10.51 -2.65
C PRO A 60 2.59 10.12 -3.51
N LEU A 61 3.77 10.06 -2.89
CA LEU A 61 4.99 9.62 -3.56
C LEU A 61 4.98 8.13 -3.88
N CYS A 62 4.29 7.34 -3.07
CA CYS A 62 4.21 5.88 -3.24
C CYS A 62 2.96 5.33 -2.58
N LEU A 63 2.63 4.09 -2.95
CA LEU A 63 1.45 3.38 -2.45
C LEU A 63 1.85 2.05 -1.81
N VAL A 64 1.27 1.75 -0.66
CA VAL A 64 1.38 0.44 -0.01
C VAL A 64 -0.02 -0.14 0.10
N VAL A 65 -0.21 -1.36 -0.38
CA VAL A 65 -1.50 -2.06 -0.31
C VAL A 65 -1.31 -3.30 0.55
N THR A 66 -2.06 -3.40 1.64
CA THR A 66 -1.79 -4.40 2.68
C THR A 66 -2.43 -5.76 2.42
N GLU A 67 -3.44 -5.86 1.56
CA GLU A 67 -4.04 -7.15 1.22
C GLU A 67 -4.59 -7.18 -0.20
N GLN A 68 -4.82 -8.40 -0.69
CA GLN A 68 -5.25 -8.66 -2.06
C GLN A 68 -6.56 -7.95 -2.43
N ALA A 69 -7.52 -7.90 -1.53
CA ALA A 69 -8.81 -7.27 -1.80
C ALA A 69 -8.66 -5.77 -2.10
N SER A 70 -7.80 -5.08 -1.38
CA SER A 70 -7.52 -3.66 -1.64
C SER A 70 -6.74 -3.46 -2.94
N ALA A 71 -5.83 -4.37 -3.27
CA ALA A 71 -5.11 -4.32 -4.54
C ALA A 71 -6.06 -4.45 -5.73
N ARG A 72 -7.12 -5.26 -5.59
CA ARG A 72 -8.13 -5.42 -6.63
C ARG A 72 -8.90 -4.12 -6.88
N ILE A 73 -9.27 -3.41 -5.82
CA ILE A 73 -9.95 -2.12 -5.93
C ILE A 73 -9.02 -1.07 -6.58
N LEU A 74 -7.77 -1.05 -6.18
CA LEU A 74 -6.77 -0.16 -6.77
C LEU A 74 -6.57 -0.48 -8.26
N SER A 75 -6.53 -1.75 -8.63
CA SER A 75 -6.44 -2.19 -10.01
C SER A 75 -7.62 -1.68 -10.86
N LEU A 76 -8.83 -1.76 -10.31
CA LEU A 76 -10.03 -1.21 -10.96
C LEU A 76 -9.95 0.31 -11.10
N ALA A 77 -9.47 1.00 -10.06
CA ALA A 77 -9.36 2.45 -10.05
C ALA A 77 -8.46 2.98 -11.17
N TYR A 78 -7.32 2.32 -11.41
CA TYR A 78 -6.34 2.74 -12.40
C TYR A 78 -6.39 1.96 -13.71
N ASN A 79 -7.34 1.02 -13.81
CA ASN A 79 -7.46 0.15 -14.98
C ASN A 79 -6.11 -0.48 -15.36
N GLN A 80 -5.42 -1.01 -14.38
CA GLN A 80 -4.07 -1.54 -14.50
C GLN A 80 -3.92 -2.77 -13.61
N PRO A 81 -3.35 -3.89 -14.10
CA PRO A 81 -3.05 -5.04 -13.25
C PRO A 81 -2.02 -4.65 -12.18
N ILE A 82 -2.23 -5.14 -10.96
CA ILE A 82 -1.32 -4.90 -9.85
C ILE A 82 -0.77 -6.25 -9.38
N LYS A 83 0.55 -6.40 -9.45
CA LYS A 83 1.22 -7.61 -9.02
C LYS A 83 1.33 -7.62 -7.50
N LEU A 84 1.08 -8.79 -6.92
CA LEU A 84 1.17 -8.97 -5.47
C LEU A 84 2.57 -9.45 -5.06
N ASP A 85 2.95 -9.13 -3.84
CA ASP A 85 4.24 -9.50 -3.23
C ASP A 85 5.43 -9.10 -4.09
N CYS A 86 5.31 -7.95 -4.72
CA CYS A 86 6.41 -7.35 -5.47
C CYS A 86 6.28 -5.83 -5.47
N CYS A 87 7.33 -5.16 -5.91
CA CYS A 87 7.34 -3.71 -6.07
C CYS A 87 7.14 -3.38 -7.54
N ASP A 88 6.11 -2.60 -7.86
CA ASP A 88 5.75 -2.24 -9.22
C ASP A 88 5.38 -0.75 -9.27
N GLY A 89 4.89 -0.28 -10.40
CA GLY A 89 4.47 1.10 -10.58
C GLY A 89 3.00 1.23 -10.93
N VAL A 90 2.34 2.24 -10.39
CA VAL A 90 0.97 2.60 -10.73
C VAL A 90 0.97 4.05 -11.21
N LEU A 91 0.86 4.24 -12.50
CA LEU A 91 0.96 5.56 -13.17
C LEU A 91 2.17 6.37 -12.68
N GLY A 92 3.34 5.72 -12.66
CA GLY A 92 4.59 6.37 -12.28
C GLY A 92 4.88 6.41 -10.79
N ARG A 93 3.93 6.04 -9.94
CA ARG A 93 4.16 5.95 -8.48
C ARG A 93 4.64 4.54 -8.13
N PRO A 94 5.74 4.40 -7.39
CA PRO A 94 6.11 3.09 -6.84
C PRO A 94 5.00 2.54 -5.96
N CYS A 95 4.70 1.26 -6.12
CA CYS A 95 3.64 0.59 -5.38
C CYS A 95 4.11 -0.76 -4.88
N CYS A 96 3.86 -1.04 -3.62
CA CYS A 96 4.11 -2.33 -2.99
C CYS A 96 2.78 -2.92 -2.56
N ALA A 97 2.32 -3.99 -3.21
CA ALA A 97 1.07 -4.65 -2.89
C ALA A 97 1.34 -6.03 -2.33
N PHE A 98 0.67 -6.37 -1.23
CA PHE A 98 0.84 -7.65 -0.54
C PHE A 98 -0.43 -8.48 -0.63
N VAL A 99 -0.30 -9.80 -0.65
CA VAL A 99 -1.44 -10.70 -0.50
C VAL A 99 -2.06 -10.51 0.88
N ASP A 100 -1.21 -10.48 1.92
CA ASP A 100 -1.63 -10.26 3.30
C ASP A 100 -0.44 -9.80 4.13
N PHE A 101 -0.30 -8.49 4.30
CA PHE A 101 0.80 -7.88 5.05
C PHE A 101 0.80 -8.31 6.51
N GLU A 102 -0.39 -8.36 7.13
CA GLU A 102 -0.52 -8.79 8.53
C GLU A 102 0.05 -10.19 8.75
N ARG A 103 -0.21 -11.09 7.81
CA ARG A 103 0.27 -12.46 7.87
C ARG A 103 1.77 -12.55 7.68
N MET A 104 2.36 -11.68 6.87
CA MET A 104 3.80 -11.64 6.67
C MET A 104 4.56 -11.25 7.94
N LEU A 105 3.92 -10.54 8.86
CA LEU A 105 4.53 -10.15 10.13
C LEU A 105 4.60 -11.28 11.15
N GLN A 106 3.99 -12.43 10.88
CA GLN A 106 3.90 -13.55 11.83
C GLN A 106 5.16 -14.41 11.88
N THR A 107 6.00 -14.38 10.85
CA THR A 107 7.25 -15.13 10.81
C THR A 107 8.40 -14.18 10.46
N ASP A 108 9.60 -14.46 11.00
CA ASP A 108 10.76 -13.61 10.76
C ASP A 108 11.15 -13.58 9.29
N GLU A 109 11.10 -14.72 8.60
CA GLU A 109 11.44 -14.82 7.19
C GLU A 109 10.52 -13.96 6.32
N ARG A 110 9.22 -14.06 6.53
CA ARG A 110 8.23 -13.27 5.78
C ARG A 110 8.31 -11.80 6.13
N LYS A 111 8.57 -11.49 7.38
CA LYS A 111 8.74 -10.13 7.85
C LYS A 111 9.93 -9.44 7.17
N GLN A 112 11.05 -10.16 7.04
CA GLN A 112 12.22 -9.65 6.33
C GLN A 112 11.93 -9.43 4.84
N ARG A 113 11.16 -10.32 4.22
CA ARG A 113 10.77 -10.17 2.82
C ARG A 113 9.88 -8.94 2.62
N ALA A 114 8.91 -8.72 3.51
CA ALA A 114 8.07 -7.53 3.45
C ALA A 114 8.92 -6.27 3.59
N TRP A 115 9.87 -6.26 4.49
CA TRP A 115 10.80 -5.16 4.69
C TRP A 115 11.63 -4.88 3.44
N ALA A 116 12.14 -5.93 2.79
CA ALA A 116 12.93 -5.79 1.58
C ALA A 116 12.12 -5.13 0.45
N LEU A 117 10.86 -5.52 0.31
CA LEU A 117 9.96 -4.94 -0.69
C LEU A 117 9.67 -3.46 -0.41
N LEU A 118 9.42 -3.10 0.84
CA LEU A 118 9.20 -1.71 1.22
C LEU A 118 10.44 -0.85 0.98
N LYS A 119 11.62 -1.38 1.29
CA LYS A 119 12.89 -0.70 1.03
C LYS A 119 13.12 -0.49 -0.47
N GLU A 120 12.84 -1.50 -1.29
CA GLU A 120 12.95 -1.39 -2.74
C GLU A 120 12.06 -0.29 -3.27
N MET A 121 10.82 -0.22 -2.82
CA MET A 121 9.88 0.82 -3.19
C MET A 121 10.42 2.22 -2.84
N LEU A 122 10.92 2.38 -1.61
CA LEU A 122 11.46 3.65 -1.14
C LEU A 122 12.74 4.06 -1.88
N THR A 123 13.55 3.10 -2.29
CA THR A 123 14.71 3.35 -3.13
C THR A 123 14.31 3.92 -4.49
N ARG A 124 13.22 3.43 -5.06
CA ARG A 124 12.70 3.94 -6.35
C ARG A 124 12.23 5.38 -6.24
N ILE A 125 11.68 5.80 -5.11
CA ILE A 125 11.32 7.20 -4.87
C ILE A 125 12.56 8.08 -4.92
N ASN A 126 13.62 7.66 -4.25
CA ASN A 126 14.86 8.43 -4.15
C ASN A 126 15.67 8.43 -5.45
N ALA A 127 15.35 7.56 -6.41
CA ALA A 127 16.03 7.50 -7.70
C ALA A 127 15.51 8.52 -8.72
N HIS A 128 14.44 9.23 -8.37
CA HIS A 128 13.84 10.24 -9.27
C HIS A 128 14.30 11.65 -8.93
#